data_d14410ce87010a94ad541e57776a0f29
#
_entry.id   d14410ce87010a94ad541e57776a0f29
#
_cell.length_a   1.000
_cell.length_b   1.000
_cell.length_c   1.000
_cell.angle_alpha   90.00
_cell.angle_beta   90.00
_cell.angle_gamma   90.00
#
_symmetry.space_group_name_H-M   'P 1'
#
loop_
_entity.id
_entity.type
_entity.pdbx_description
1 polymer ?
#
loop_
_entity_poly.entity_id
_entity_poly.type
_entity_poly.pdbx_seq_one_letter_code
_entity_poly.pdbx_strand_id
1 'polypeptide(L)'
;MPGVVVSALLSPPVTDSDYEYRIYLPPCFSADSRYPVIYLIPGRSSGPDAWFDAGLAITLDRLILSKDVPPFLLVVTGNIEGDPLGDTIYYKLIPALEEEYPVIGDRAYRAVAGGSLGGIAAYRLAFQHPETFSSAAIFGAGAISGEETRIITWLSSLDDTTPLRVFMDSGTEDPLMLRRAQVMKSLLDEAGIANTLHSGQGGHTYSYWVGNFGLYLKWLAEGWQ
;
A
#
# COMPACT_ATOMS: atom_id res chain seq x y z
N MET A 1 -5.69 -25.12 1.75
CA MET A 1 -6.93 -24.32 1.72
C MET A 1 -6.55 -22.94 1.18
N PRO A 2 -7.39 -22.28 0.39
CA PRO A 2 -7.14 -20.91 -0.05
C PRO A 2 -7.15 -19.94 1.15
N GLY A 3 -6.65 -18.74 0.96
CA GLY A 3 -6.79 -17.64 1.90
C GLY A 3 -8.25 -17.19 2.03
N VAL A 4 -8.51 -16.37 3.04
CA VAL A 4 -9.87 -15.91 3.35
C VAL A 4 -9.88 -14.38 3.41
N VAL A 5 -10.89 -13.76 2.79
CA VAL A 5 -11.15 -12.33 2.92
C VAL A 5 -12.23 -12.12 3.98
N VAL A 6 -11.92 -11.37 5.02
CA VAL A 6 -12.82 -11.04 6.13
C VAL A 6 -13.23 -9.58 6.02
N SER A 7 -14.53 -9.32 6.14
CA SER A 7 -15.08 -7.97 6.25
C SER A 7 -15.05 -7.51 7.70
N ALA A 8 -14.59 -6.30 7.96
CA ALA A 8 -14.50 -5.77 9.31
C ALA A 8 -14.85 -4.28 9.35
N LEU A 9 -15.19 -3.82 10.54
CA LEU A 9 -15.51 -2.42 10.85
C LEU A 9 -14.53 -1.92 11.91
N LEU A 10 -13.99 -0.74 11.70
CA LEU A 10 -13.18 -0.09 12.73
C LEU A 10 -14.09 0.44 13.84
N SER A 11 -13.83 0.01 15.08
CA SER A 11 -14.61 0.39 16.25
C SER A 11 -13.70 1.07 17.29
N PRO A 12 -14.11 2.16 17.96
CA PRO A 12 -15.30 2.93 17.63
C PRO A 12 -15.19 3.65 16.27
N PRO A 13 -16.32 4.02 15.65
CA PRO A 13 -16.32 4.73 14.37
C PRO A 13 -15.47 6.01 14.46
N VAL A 14 -14.72 6.31 13.41
CA VAL A 14 -13.85 7.49 13.34
C VAL A 14 -14.62 8.76 13.05
N THR A 15 -15.77 8.60 12.38
CA THR A 15 -16.72 9.64 12.00
C THR A 15 -18.14 9.16 12.32
N ASP A 16 -19.17 9.93 11.96
CA ASP A 16 -20.57 9.50 12.06
C ASP A 16 -20.92 8.33 11.12
N SER A 17 -19.96 7.85 10.33
CA SER A 17 -20.08 6.68 9.46
C SER A 17 -19.06 5.60 9.83
N ASP A 18 -19.47 4.34 9.69
CA ASP A 18 -18.62 3.19 9.89
C ASP A 18 -17.46 3.20 8.89
N TYR A 19 -16.25 2.88 9.38
CA TYR A 19 -15.07 2.72 8.52
C TYR A 19 -14.88 1.23 8.22
N GLU A 20 -15.37 0.82 7.06
CA GLU A 20 -15.22 -0.56 6.60
C GLU A 20 -13.82 -0.83 6.04
N TYR A 21 -13.27 -2.01 6.32
CA TYR A 21 -12.07 -2.53 5.68
C TYR A 21 -12.20 -4.02 5.39
N ARG A 22 -11.30 -4.55 4.58
CA ARG A 22 -11.18 -5.99 4.34
C ARG A 22 -9.80 -6.44 4.73
N ILE A 23 -9.70 -7.61 5.34
CA ILE A 23 -8.43 -8.25 5.62
C ILE A 23 -8.37 -9.60 4.91
N TYR A 24 -7.32 -9.81 4.13
CA TYR A 24 -6.98 -11.10 3.59
C TYR A 24 -6.06 -11.83 4.56
N LEU A 25 -6.49 -13.01 4.98
CA LEU A 25 -5.73 -13.96 5.77
C LEU A 25 -5.13 -15.01 4.83
N PRO A 26 -3.81 -15.26 4.87
CA PRO A 26 -3.16 -16.13 3.89
C PRO A 26 -3.58 -17.60 4.03
N PRO A 27 -3.32 -18.45 3.02
CA PRO A 27 -3.46 -19.89 3.15
C PRO A 27 -2.77 -20.43 4.40
N CYS A 28 -3.43 -21.32 5.12
CA CYS A 28 -2.93 -21.88 6.40
C CYS A 28 -2.67 -20.84 7.50
N PHE A 29 -3.41 -19.74 7.50
CA PHE A 29 -3.34 -18.75 8.59
C PHE A 29 -3.46 -19.41 9.97
N SER A 30 -2.62 -18.97 10.91
CA SER A 30 -2.65 -19.38 12.32
C SER A 30 -2.47 -18.16 13.24
N ALA A 31 -3.29 -18.08 14.28
CA ALA A 31 -3.14 -17.03 15.28
C ALA A 31 -1.85 -17.16 16.13
N ASP A 32 -1.20 -18.34 16.09
CA ASP A 32 0.06 -18.59 16.79
C ASP A 32 1.30 -18.13 15.98
N SER A 33 1.10 -17.76 14.71
CA SER A 33 2.14 -17.21 13.84
C SER A 33 2.03 -15.68 13.77
N ARG A 34 3.14 -15.00 13.45
CA ARG A 34 3.11 -13.56 13.19
C ARG A 34 3.41 -13.29 11.72
N TYR A 35 2.75 -12.26 11.18
CA TYR A 35 2.76 -11.98 9.75
C TYR A 35 3.20 -10.54 9.44
N PRO A 36 3.97 -10.34 8.35
CA PRO A 36 4.09 -9.05 7.72
C PRO A 36 2.72 -8.51 7.31
N VAL A 37 2.59 -7.19 7.13
CA VAL A 37 1.32 -6.57 6.74
C VAL A 37 1.49 -5.53 5.64
N ILE A 38 0.59 -5.56 4.65
CA ILE A 38 0.44 -4.53 3.62
C ILE A 38 -0.89 -3.82 3.83
N TYR A 39 -0.87 -2.50 3.97
CA TYR A 39 -2.05 -1.65 3.92
C TYR A 39 -2.25 -1.16 2.49
N LEU A 40 -3.33 -1.59 1.84
CA LEU A 40 -3.65 -1.27 0.46
C LEU A 40 -4.82 -0.29 0.39
N ILE A 41 -4.57 0.91 -0.08
CA ILE A 41 -5.53 2.00 -0.08
C ILE A 41 -6.25 2.06 -1.43
N PRO A 42 -7.59 2.06 -1.47
CA PRO A 42 -8.35 2.13 -2.72
C PRO A 42 -8.28 3.51 -3.38
N GLY A 43 -8.65 3.57 -4.65
CA GLY A 43 -8.79 4.81 -5.40
C GLY A 43 -10.03 5.62 -5.00
N ARG A 44 -10.20 6.78 -5.64
CA ARG A 44 -11.36 7.67 -5.44
C ARG A 44 -12.67 6.91 -5.67
N SER A 45 -13.65 7.18 -4.82
CA SER A 45 -15.01 6.59 -4.88
C SER A 45 -15.05 5.05 -4.90
N SER A 46 -13.95 4.42 -4.49
CA SER A 46 -13.84 2.97 -4.39
C SER A 46 -13.87 2.53 -2.93
N GLY A 47 -14.57 1.44 -2.67
CA GLY A 47 -14.57 0.79 -1.37
C GLY A 47 -13.46 -0.26 -1.23
N PRO A 48 -13.41 -0.92 -0.06
CA PRO A 48 -12.40 -1.94 0.21
C PRO A 48 -12.53 -3.20 -0.67
N ASP A 49 -13.67 -3.40 -1.34
CA ASP A 49 -13.90 -4.54 -2.22
C ASP A 49 -13.26 -4.40 -3.61
N ALA A 50 -12.98 -3.17 -4.06
CA ALA A 50 -12.56 -2.88 -5.45
C ALA A 50 -11.34 -3.69 -5.93
N TRP A 51 -10.39 -3.96 -5.07
CA TRP A 51 -9.22 -4.77 -5.38
C TRP A 51 -9.56 -6.27 -5.46
N PHE A 52 -10.41 -6.75 -4.56
CA PHE A 52 -10.83 -8.15 -4.55
C PHE A 52 -11.77 -8.48 -5.70
N ASP A 53 -12.66 -7.57 -6.09
CA ASP A 53 -13.52 -7.69 -7.28
C ASP A 53 -12.70 -7.78 -8.57
N ALA A 54 -11.51 -7.16 -8.60
CA ALA A 54 -10.57 -7.27 -9.70
C ALA A 54 -9.71 -8.56 -9.66
N GLY A 55 -9.91 -9.47 -8.69
CA GLY A 55 -9.27 -10.77 -8.62
C GLY A 55 -8.01 -10.85 -7.74
N LEU A 56 -7.82 -9.88 -6.83
CA LEU A 56 -6.62 -9.81 -5.99
C LEU A 56 -6.41 -11.08 -5.15
N ALA A 57 -7.46 -11.61 -4.50
CA ALA A 57 -7.34 -12.79 -3.63
C ALA A 57 -6.75 -14.02 -4.36
N ILE A 58 -7.16 -14.24 -5.62
CA ILE A 58 -6.63 -15.33 -6.46
C ILE A 58 -5.13 -15.15 -6.71
N THR A 59 -4.71 -13.91 -6.94
CA THR A 59 -3.28 -13.61 -7.17
C THR A 59 -2.46 -13.83 -5.90
N LEU A 60 -2.98 -13.41 -4.73
CA LEU A 60 -2.35 -13.63 -3.43
C LEU A 60 -2.18 -15.13 -3.13
N ASP A 61 -3.26 -15.89 -3.25
CA ASP A 61 -3.22 -17.36 -3.04
C ASP A 61 -2.17 -18.03 -3.92
N ARG A 62 -2.16 -17.71 -5.21
CA ARG A 62 -1.22 -18.28 -6.16
C ARG A 62 0.23 -18.00 -5.76
N LEU A 63 0.57 -16.75 -5.41
CA LEU A 63 1.93 -16.36 -5.08
C LEU A 63 2.42 -16.94 -3.75
N ILE A 64 1.55 -17.02 -2.75
CA ILE A 64 1.89 -17.60 -1.45
C ILE A 64 2.02 -19.13 -1.55
N LEU A 65 1.08 -19.80 -2.22
CA LEU A 65 1.11 -21.26 -2.39
C LEU A 65 2.27 -21.73 -3.27
N SER A 66 2.68 -20.94 -4.26
CA SER A 66 3.89 -21.21 -5.06
C SER A 66 5.20 -20.86 -4.34
N LYS A 67 5.11 -20.25 -3.13
CA LYS A 67 6.26 -19.75 -2.36
C LYS A 67 7.05 -18.65 -3.08
N ASP A 68 6.41 -17.94 -3.99
CA ASP A 68 6.97 -16.75 -4.64
C ASP A 68 7.09 -15.57 -3.68
N VAL A 69 6.21 -15.53 -2.67
CA VAL A 69 6.25 -14.58 -1.54
C VAL A 69 5.90 -15.34 -0.24
N PRO A 70 6.40 -14.91 0.92
CA PRO A 70 6.00 -15.48 2.20
C PRO A 70 4.53 -15.18 2.51
N PRO A 71 3.88 -15.88 3.45
CA PRO A 71 2.55 -15.50 3.92
C PRO A 71 2.59 -14.15 4.62
N PHE A 72 1.60 -13.30 4.33
CA PHE A 72 1.42 -11.98 4.94
C PHE A 72 -0.08 -11.63 5.03
N LEU A 73 -0.42 -10.67 5.87
CA LEU A 73 -1.76 -10.08 5.93
C LEU A 73 -1.84 -8.94 4.91
N LEU A 74 -2.95 -8.84 4.18
CA LEU A 74 -3.20 -7.66 3.34
C LEU A 74 -4.52 -7.02 3.78
N VAL A 75 -4.44 -5.75 4.14
CA VAL A 75 -5.57 -4.96 4.61
C VAL A 75 -5.95 -3.97 3.53
N VAL A 76 -7.10 -4.16 2.90
CA VAL A 76 -7.68 -3.13 2.02
C VAL A 76 -8.48 -2.18 2.87
N THR A 77 -8.03 -0.94 2.92
CA THR A 77 -8.61 0.10 3.78
C THR A 77 -9.95 0.61 3.23
N GLY A 78 -10.70 1.28 4.08
CA GLY A 78 -11.88 2.03 3.66
C GLY A 78 -11.55 3.22 2.76
N ASN A 79 -12.58 3.92 2.31
CA ASN A 79 -12.43 5.13 1.51
C ASN A 79 -11.76 6.25 2.32
N ILE A 80 -10.86 6.99 1.68
CA ILE A 80 -10.09 8.08 2.28
C ILE A 80 -10.47 9.47 1.76
N GLU A 81 -11.61 9.63 1.11
CA GLU A 81 -11.99 10.92 0.50
C GLU A 81 -12.10 12.08 1.51
N GLY A 82 -12.40 11.80 2.75
CA GLY A 82 -12.38 12.78 3.84
C GLY A 82 -11.06 12.84 4.62
N ASP A 83 -10.08 12.00 4.26
CA ASP A 83 -8.84 11.79 5.00
C ASP A 83 -7.62 11.71 4.03
N PRO A 84 -7.27 12.81 3.38
CA PRO A 84 -6.27 12.82 2.31
C PRO A 84 -4.83 12.54 2.79
N LEU A 85 -4.57 12.55 4.08
CA LEU A 85 -3.26 12.22 4.67
C LEU A 85 -3.22 10.78 5.20
N GLY A 86 -4.39 10.13 5.32
CA GLY A 86 -4.49 8.78 5.85
C GLY A 86 -4.42 8.71 7.38
N ASP A 87 -4.77 9.78 8.08
CA ASP A 87 -4.74 9.87 9.54
C ASP A 87 -5.57 8.76 10.21
N THR A 88 -6.71 8.41 9.63
CA THR A 88 -7.54 7.29 10.10
C THR A 88 -6.77 5.97 10.05
N ILE A 89 -6.01 5.73 8.97
CA ILE A 89 -5.21 4.52 8.83
C ILE A 89 -4.11 4.50 9.89
N TYR A 90 -3.37 5.59 10.02
CA TYR A 90 -2.23 5.67 10.93
C TYR A 90 -2.65 5.62 12.41
N TYR A 91 -3.57 6.51 12.83
CA TYR A 91 -3.89 6.67 14.24
C TYR A 91 -4.95 5.70 14.78
N LYS A 92 -5.69 5.02 13.90
CA LYS A 92 -6.81 4.16 14.30
C LYS A 92 -6.72 2.74 13.76
N LEU A 93 -6.61 2.57 12.44
CA LEU A 93 -6.67 1.23 11.84
C LEU A 93 -5.42 0.40 12.18
N ILE A 94 -4.22 0.97 12.08
CA ILE A 94 -2.99 0.24 12.41
C ILE A 94 -3.00 -0.25 13.86
N PRO A 95 -3.25 0.59 14.88
CA PRO A 95 -3.31 0.12 16.28
C PRO A 95 -4.38 -0.95 16.51
N ALA A 96 -5.57 -0.79 15.93
CA ALA A 96 -6.64 -1.78 16.09
C ALA A 96 -6.27 -3.14 15.48
N LEU A 97 -5.62 -3.14 14.32
CA LEU A 97 -5.15 -4.39 13.67
C LEU A 97 -4.03 -5.07 14.45
N GLU A 98 -3.12 -4.32 15.05
CA GLU A 98 -2.04 -4.87 15.88
C GLU A 98 -2.57 -5.49 17.18
N GLU A 99 -3.71 -5.01 17.69
CA GLU A 99 -4.39 -5.60 18.85
C GLU A 99 -5.17 -6.88 18.48
N GLU A 100 -5.82 -6.89 17.31
CA GLU A 100 -6.73 -7.97 16.90
C GLU A 100 -6.03 -9.11 16.14
N TYR A 101 -5.02 -8.80 15.33
CA TYR A 101 -4.36 -9.76 14.45
C TYR A 101 -2.88 -9.95 14.79
N PRO A 102 -2.31 -11.14 14.52
CA PRO A 102 -0.92 -11.44 14.84
C PRO A 102 0.05 -10.80 13.83
N VAL A 103 0.12 -9.47 13.81
CA VAL A 103 1.05 -8.69 12.96
C VAL A 103 2.45 -8.66 13.58
N ILE A 104 3.48 -8.64 12.74
CA ILE A 104 4.83 -8.29 13.16
C ILE A 104 4.88 -6.77 13.34
N GLY A 105 5.07 -6.29 14.58
CA GLY A 105 5.07 -4.86 14.93
C GLY A 105 6.30 -4.08 14.43
N ASP A 106 7.28 -4.74 13.80
CA ASP A 106 8.48 -4.10 13.27
C ASP A 106 8.19 -3.45 11.90
N ARG A 107 8.65 -2.21 11.71
CA ARG A 107 8.51 -1.47 10.45
C ARG A 107 9.03 -2.22 9.22
N ALA A 108 10.08 -3.03 9.39
CA ALA A 108 10.67 -3.82 8.32
C ALA A 108 9.66 -4.76 7.63
N TYR A 109 8.61 -5.12 8.34
CA TYR A 109 7.52 -6.01 7.90
C TYR A 109 6.21 -5.26 7.63
N ARG A 110 6.25 -3.92 7.53
CA ARG A 110 5.06 -3.11 7.27
C ARG A 110 5.23 -2.27 6.02
N ALA A 111 4.29 -2.44 5.08
CA ALA A 111 4.25 -1.71 3.83
C ALA A 111 2.91 -0.99 3.65
N VAL A 112 2.92 0.11 2.92
CA VAL A 112 1.71 0.79 2.46
C VAL A 112 1.69 0.85 0.93
N ALA A 113 0.53 0.62 0.35
CA ALA A 113 0.35 0.65 -1.10
C ALA A 113 -0.99 1.30 -1.46
N GLY A 114 -1.14 1.75 -2.69
CA GLY A 114 -2.43 2.26 -3.14
C GLY A 114 -2.48 2.64 -4.61
N GLY A 115 -3.70 2.69 -5.14
CA GLY A 115 -3.98 3.09 -6.52
C GLY A 115 -4.60 4.48 -6.60
N SER A 116 -4.21 5.30 -7.57
CA SER A 116 -4.82 6.63 -7.80
C SER A 116 -4.76 7.52 -6.55
N LEU A 117 -5.92 7.95 -6.02
CA LEU A 117 -6.00 8.70 -4.75
C LEU A 117 -5.36 7.92 -3.59
N GLY A 118 -5.55 6.59 -3.55
CA GLY A 118 -4.91 5.73 -2.56
C GLY A 118 -3.38 5.72 -2.68
N GLY A 119 -2.83 5.81 -3.90
CA GLY A 119 -1.40 5.95 -4.13
C GLY A 119 -0.83 7.27 -3.59
N ILE A 120 -1.63 8.34 -3.68
CA ILE A 120 -1.29 9.65 -3.09
C ILE A 120 -1.23 9.54 -1.56
N ALA A 121 -2.23 8.92 -0.94
CA ALA A 121 -2.23 8.70 0.50
C ALA A 121 -1.09 7.77 0.93
N ALA A 122 -0.78 6.74 0.14
CA ALA A 122 0.30 5.80 0.45
C ALA A 122 1.67 6.50 0.55
N TYR A 123 2.04 7.36 -0.42
CA TYR A 123 3.31 8.07 -0.30
C TYR A 123 3.29 9.11 0.82
N ARG A 124 2.18 9.79 1.04
CA ARG A 124 2.06 10.76 2.14
C ARG A 124 2.24 10.08 3.50
N LEU A 125 1.58 8.96 3.73
CA LEU A 125 1.75 8.16 4.94
C LEU A 125 3.19 7.71 5.13
N ALA A 126 3.80 7.11 4.10
CA ALA A 126 5.16 6.59 4.20
C ALA A 126 6.20 7.69 4.43
N PHE A 127 6.03 8.87 3.81
CA PHE A 127 6.98 9.97 3.95
C PHE A 127 6.83 10.74 5.26
N GLN A 128 5.63 10.76 5.83
CA GLN A 128 5.38 11.40 7.12
C GLN A 128 5.65 10.48 8.31
N HIS A 129 5.56 9.17 8.10
CA HIS A 129 5.71 8.16 9.15
C HIS A 129 6.75 7.08 8.77
N PRO A 130 8.01 7.49 8.51
CA PRO A 130 9.07 6.56 8.12
C PRO A 130 9.42 5.56 9.23
N GLU A 131 9.12 5.90 10.48
CA GLU A 131 9.24 4.99 11.63
C GLU A 131 8.24 3.84 11.60
N THR A 132 7.19 3.95 10.77
CA THR A 132 6.10 2.96 10.69
C THR A 132 6.23 2.07 9.46
N PHE A 133 6.61 2.64 8.31
CA PHE A 133 6.65 1.92 7.03
C PHE A 133 8.08 1.81 6.50
N SER A 134 8.46 0.60 6.04
CA SER A 134 9.74 0.38 5.37
C SER A 134 9.63 0.53 3.85
N SER A 135 8.43 0.42 3.30
CA SER A 135 8.21 0.51 1.86
C SER A 135 6.84 1.07 1.51
N ALA A 136 6.80 1.78 0.38
CA ALA A 136 5.57 2.30 -0.24
C ALA A 136 5.46 1.85 -1.69
N ALA A 137 4.24 1.49 -2.14
CA ALA A 137 3.97 1.20 -3.54
C ALA A 137 2.80 2.08 -4.07
N ILE A 138 3.04 2.76 -5.17
CA ILE A 138 2.20 3.83 -5.71
C ILE A 138 1.78 3.44 -7.13
N PHE A 139 0.49 3.18 -7.35
CA PHE A 139 -0.03 2.73 -8.62
C PHE A 139 -0.91 3.81 -9.28
N GLY A 140 -0.60 4.18 -10.52
CA GLY A 140 -1.35 5.22 -11.22
C GLY A 140 -1.42 6.53 -10.44
N ALA A 141 -0.31 6.93 -9.81
CA ALA A 141 -0.19 8.15 -9.04
C ALA A 141 1.27 8.63 -9.01
N GLY A 142 1.51 9.78 -8.38
CA GLY A 142 2.83 10.36 -8.21
C GLY A 142 2.71 11.77 -7.64
N ALA A 143 3.76 12.57 -7.75
CA ALA A 143 3.78 13.94 -7.22
C ALA A 143 2.65 14.79 -7.81
N ILE A 144 1.86 15.40 -6.93
CA ILE A 144 0.82 16.35 -7.33
C ILE A 144 1.49 17.70 -7.59
N SER A 145 1.13 18.34 -8.69
CA SER A 145 1.63 19.70 -9.01
C SER A 145 1.37 20.67 -7.87
N GLY A 146 2.43 21.34 -7.41
CA GLY A 146 2.41 22.26 -6.28
C GLY A 146 2.65 21.61 -4.91
N GLU A 147 2.85 20.27 -4.85
CA GLU A 147 3.19 19.56 -3.61
C GLU A 147 4.69 19.24 -3.51
N GLU A 148 5.48 19.54 -4.53
CA GLU A 148 6.89 19.15 -4.64
C GLU A 148 7.71 19.65 -3.43
N THR A 149 7.51 20.91 -3.00
CA THR A 149 8.21 21.46 -1.83
C THR A 149 7.89 20.69 -0.55
N ARG A 150 6.64 20.27 -0.38
CA ARG A 150 6.21 19.46 0.77
C ARG A 150 6.85 18.07 0.74
N ILE A 151 6.86 17.44 -0.43
CA ILE A 151 7.50 16.12 -0.64
C ILE A 151 9.00 16.24 -0.29
N ILE A 152 9.70 17.25 -0.81
CA ILE A 152 11.12 17.49 -0.49
C ILE A 152 11.32 17.65 1.02
N THR A 153 10.45 18.41 1.70
CA THR A 153 10.51 18.57 3.16
C THR A 153 10.40 17.24 3.90
N TRP A 154 9.45 16.38 3.52
CA TRP A 154 9.31 15.05 4.13
C TRP A 154 10.54 14.17 3.86
N LEU A 155 10.98 14.12 2.59
CA LEU A 155 12.15 13.30 2.21
C LEU A 155 13.43 13.76 2.92
N SER A 156 13.60 15.08 3.15
CA SER A 156 14.75 15.62 3.88
C SER A 156 14.75 15.29 5.38
N SER A 157 13.64 14.82 5.92
CA SER A 157 13.54 14.35 7.32
C SER A 157 13.87 12.86 7.48
N LEU A 158 14.01 12.14 6.38
CA LEU A 158 14.42 10.73 6.40
C LEU A 158 15.92 10.63 6.67
N ASP A 159 16.32 9.61 7.40
CA ASP A 159 17.71 9.34 7.73
C ASP A 159 18.06 7.85 7.53
N ASP A 160 19.34 7.50 7.73
CA ASP A 160 19.81 6.14 7.56
C ASP A 160 19.21 5.14 8.57
N THR A 161 18.58 5.62 9.64
CA THR A 161 17.93 4.76 10.65
C THR A 161 16.53 4.33 10.22
N THR A 162 15.92 5.06 9.27
CA THR A 162 14.59 4.77 8.72
C THR A 162 14.61 4.65 7.19
N PRO A 163 15.42 3.74 6.62
CA PRO A 163 15.54 3.60 5.17
C PRO A 163 14.19 3.24 4.55
N LEU A 164 13.74 4.04 3.59
CA LEU A 164 12.49 3.85 2.88
C LEU A 164 12.75 3.38 1.45
N ARG A 165 11.93 2.45 0.96
CA ARG A 165 11.93 2.04 -0.46
C ARG A 165 10.59 2.42 -1.10
N VAL A 166 10.62 2.91 -2.33
CA VAL A 166 9.40 3.33 -3.05
C VAL A 166 9.31 2.63 -4.39
N PHE A 167 8.18 1.96 -4.63
CA PHE A 167 7.81 1.41 -5.92
C PHE A 167 6.73 2.26 -6.56
N MET A 168 6.88 2.56 -7.85
CA MET A 168 5.88 3.29 -8.62
C MET A 168 5.53 2.50 -9.88
N ASP A 169 4.24 2.53 -10.25
CA ASP A 169 3.78 2.02 -11.53
C ASP A 169 2.71 2.91 -12.15
N SER A 170 2.83 3.13 -13.46
CA SER A 170 1.80 3.81 -14.25
C SER A 170 1.79 3.26 -15.66
N GLY A 171 0.61 2.88 -16.14
CA GLY A 171 0.45 2.38 -17.50
C GLY A 171 0.82 3.41 -18.57
N THR A 172 1.32 2.95 -19.70
CA THR A 172 1.69 3.81 -20.84
C THR A 172 0.49 4.51 -21.48
N GLU A 173 -0.73 4.01 -21.24
CA GLU A 173 -1.99 4.60 -21.69
C GLU A 173 -2.57 5.60 -20.66
N ASP A 174 -1.83 5.89 -19.56
CA ASP A 174 -2.13 6.90 -18.56
C ASP A 174 -1.00 7.96 -18.49
N PRO A 175 -0.84 8.79 -19.53
CA PRO A 175 0.32 9.68 -19.65
C PRO A 175 0.41 10.74 -18.54
N LEU A 176 -0.72 11.11 -17.95
CA LEU A 176 -0.73 12.08 -16.85
C LEU A 176 -0.10 11.47 -15.60
N MET A 177 -0.52 10.27 -15.20
CA MET A 177 0.00 9.62 -13.99
C MET A 177 1.43 9.13 -14.21
N LEU A 178 1.77 8.67 -15.41
CA LEU A 178 3.16 8.34 -15.75
C LEU A 178 4.08 9.55 -15.58
N ARG A 179 3.66 10.73 -16.04
CA ARG A 179 4.44 11.96 -15.83
C ARG A 179 4.58 12.32 -14.35
N ARG A 180 3.53 12.20 -13.56
CA ARG A 180 3.56 12.43 -12.11
C ARG A 180 4.49 11.44 -11.39
N ALA A 181 4.48 10.17 -11.81
CA ALA A 181 5.40 9.16 -11.29
C ALA A 181 6.87 9.48 -11.65
N GLN A 182 7.13 9.99 -12.87
CA GLN A 182 8.45 10.46 -13.29
C GLN A 182 8.96 11.65 -12.45
N VAL A 183 8.07 12.62 -12.14
CA VAL A 183 8.42 13.72 -11.22
C VAL A 183 8.74 13.18 -9.83
N MET A 184 7.91 12.29 -9.29
CA MET A 184 8.17 11.65 -7.99
C MET A 184 9.52 10.91 -8.00
N LYS A 185 9.81 10.17 -9.07
CA LYS A 185 11.09 9.49 -9.23
C LYS A 185 12.27 10.47 -9.13
N SER A 186 12.20 11.60 -9.82
CA SER A 186 13.27 12.61 -9.77
C SER A 186 13.48 13.14 -8.36
N LEU A 187 12.41 13.43 -7.62
CA LEU A 187 12.49 13.90 -6.24
C LEU A 187 13.11 12.84 -5.30
N LEU A 188 12.77 11.56 -5.50
CA LEU A 188 13.33 10.46 -4.73
C LEU A 188 14.82 10.24 -5.06
N ASP A 189 15.20 10.32 -6.35
CA ASP A 189 16.60 10.21 -6.80
C ASP A 189 17.46 11.34 -6.20
N GLU A 190 16.96 12.58 -6.23
CA GLU A 190 17.63 13.74 -5.63
C GLU A 190 17.81 13.61 -4.11
N ALA A 191 16.84 12.98 -3.44
CA ALA A 191 16.90 12.71 -2.00
C ALA A 191 17.70 11.45 -1.63
N GLY A 192 18.19 10.68 -2.62
CA GLY A 192 18.93 9.43 -2.39
C GLY A 192 18.05 8.26 -1.91
N ILE A 193 16.74 8.35 -2.07
CA ILE A 193 15.79 7.32 -1.63
C ILE A 193 15.70 6.20 -2.67
N ALA A 194 15.86 4.95 -2.22
CA ALA A 194 15.75 3.77 -3.07
C ALA A 194 14.38 3.70 -3.73
N ASN A 195 14.34 3.70 -5.06
CA ASN A 195 13.07 3.70 -5.77
C ASN A 195 13.13 2.92 -7.09
N THR A 196 11.95 2.45 -7.54
CA THR A 196 11.75 1.77 -8.82
C THR A 196 10.53 2.36 -9.50
N LEU A 197 10.64 2.74 -10.77
CA LEU A 197 9.51 3.08 -11.62
C LEU A 197 9.32 2.01 -12.69
N HIS A 198 8.21 1.31 -12.64
CA HIS A 198 7.74 0.40 -13.68
C HIS A 198 6.72 1.10 -14.58
N SER A 199 6.67 0.72 -15.83
CA SER A 199 5.62 1.15 -16.77
C SER A 199 5.35 0.04 -17.76
N GLY A 200 4.10 -0.40 -17.84
CA GLY A 200 3.61 -1.43 -18.75
C GLY A 200 2.48 -0.93 -19.63
N GLN A 201 2.12 -1.72 -20.65
CA GLN A 201 0.98 -1.40 -21.49
C GLN A 201 -0.32 -1.50 -20.68
N GLY A 202 -1.10 -0.44 -20.64
CA GLY A 202 -2.39 -0.33 -19.96
C GLY A 202 -2.68 1.07 -19.46
N GLY A 203 -3.87 1.25 -18.89
CA GLY A 203 -4.40 2.53 -18.45
C GLY A 203 -4.65 2.59 -16.93
N HIS A 204 -5.42 3.59 -16.53
CA HIS A 204 -5.76 3.87 -15.12
C HIS A 204 -6.89 2.96 -14.62
N THR A 205 -6.62 1.66 -14.45
CA THR A 205 -7.65 0.67 -14.09
C THR A 205 -7.17 -0.36 -13.07
N TYR A 206 -8.11 -0.86 -12.25
CA TYR A 206 -7.84 -1.95 -11.32
C TYR A 206 -7.36 -3.21 -12.04
N SER A 207 -7.89 -3.52 -13.24
CA SER A 207 -7.46 -4.69 -14.01
C SER A 207 -5.98 -4.60 -14.43
N TYR A 208 -5.49 -3.42 -14.79
CA TYR A 208 -4.08 -3.19 -15.04
C TYR A 208 -3.24 -3.44 -13.79
N TRP A 209 -3.61 -2.82 -12.67
CA TRP A 209 -2.86 -2.95 -11.42
C TRP A 209 -2.88 -4.38 -10.90
N VAL A 210 -4.05 -5.04 -10.86
CA VAL A 210 -4.13 -6.44 -10.41
C VAL A 210 -3.37 -7.39 -11.33
N GLY A 211 -3.35 -7.12 -12.63
CA GLY A 211 -2.52 -7.86 -13.61
C GLY A 211 -1.02 -7.79 -13.30
N ASN A 212 -0.56 -6.69 -12.71
CA ASN A 212 0.84 -6.47 -12.32
C ASN A 212 1.12 -6.78 -10.83
N PHE A 213 0.12 -7.18 -10.04
CA PHE A 213 0.26 -7.39 -8.60
C PHE A 213 1.35 -8.40 -8.23
N GLY A 214 1.60 -9.38 -9.07
CA GLY A 214 2.70 -10.32 -8.86
C GLY A 214 4.07 -9.64 -8.80
N LEU A 215 4.30 -8.62 -9.62
CA LEU A 215 5.50 -7.81 -9.59
C LEU A 215 5.55 -6.96 -8.30
N TYR A 216 4.45 -6.29 -7.97
CA TYR A 216 4.38 -5.41 -6.80
C TYR A 216 4.61 -6.17 -5.50
N LEU A 217 3.95 -7.33 -5.33
CA LEU A 217 4.06 -8.14 -4.13
C LEU A 217 5.44 -8.74 -3.95
N LYS A 218 6.08 -9.21 -5.03
CA LYS A 218 7.47 -9.70 -4.96
C LYS A 218 8.42 -8.58 -4.52
N TRP A 219 8.22 -7.37 -5.01
CA TRP A 219 9.03 -6.23 -4.61
C TRP A 219 8.76 -5.79 -3.16
N LEU A 220 7.47 -5.72 -2.75
CA LEU A 220 7.08 -5.34 -1.39
C LEU A 220 7.58 -6.35 -0.35
N ALA A 221 7.46 -7.65 -0.65
CA ALA A 221 7.87 -8.75 0.25
C ALA A 221 9.39 -9.05 0.21
N GLU A 222 10.16 -8.30 -0.56
CA GLU A 222 11.62 -8.48 -0.59
C GLU A 222 12.23 -8.25 0.79
N GLY A 223 12.94 -9.27 1.29
CA GLY A 223 13.52 -9.27 2.64
C GLY A 223 12.60 -9.80 3.75
N TRP A 224 11.34 -10.10 3.45
CA TRP A 224 10.44 -10.80 4.39
C TRP A 224 10.77 -12.30 4.41
N GLN A 225 10.82 -12.86 5.60
CA GLN A 225 11.12 -14.30 5.81
C GLN A 225 10.01 -14.96 6.63
#